data_2ec714acbd84cc8b6386b037788d8492
#
_entry.id   2ec714acbd84cc8b6386b037788d8492
#
_cell.length_a   1.000
_cell.length_b   1.000
_cell.length_c   1.000
_cell.angle_alpha   90.00
_cell.angle_beta   90.00
_cell.angle_gamma   90.00
#
_symmetry.space_group_name_H-M   'P 1'
#
loop_
_entity.id
_entity.type
_entity.pdbx_description
1 polymer ?
#
loop_
_entity_poly.entity_id
_entity_poly.type
_entity_poly.pdbx_seq_one_letter_code
_entity_poly.pdbx_strand_id
1 'polypeptide(L)'
;MRGTIIVAALVLSACGADERRSEGAATQAEIENSAATPLPAPVPPRAPSPTPTPTPSATATTTLGANHYLGRWIGVEGMYLNVTDPAQGEVRLEMQYDLDNKGSYTGTITPEGIRFERSGETLLLRPSDGDATGLKWLAGKKDCLTVKPGEGYCRD
;
A
#
# COMPACT_ATOMS: atom_id res chain seq x y z
N MET A 1 -18.64 -19.39 -49.08
CA MET A 1 -19.04 -20.61 -48.32
C MET A 1 -19.73 -20.15 -47.04
N ARG A 2 -20.95 -20.61 -46.90
CA ARG A 2 -21.91 -20.24 -45.85
C ARG A 2 -21.60 -21.04 -44.58
N GLY A 3 -21.79 -20.46 -43.42
CA GLY A 3 -21.74 -21.21 -42.16
C GLY A 3 -21.82 -20.24 -41.01
N THR A 4 -22.90 -19.99 -40.56
CA THR A 4 -23.79 -20.49 -39.50
C THR A 4 -23.56 -19.70 -38.18
N ILE A 5 -24.50 -18.82 -37.96
CA ILE A 5 -24.75 -18.12 -36.70
C ILE A 5 -25.33 -19.12 -35.70
N ILE A 6 -24.74 -19.26 -34.54
CA ILE A 6 -25.40 -19.90 -33.38
C ILE A 6 -25.62 -18.82 -32.32
N VAL A 7 -26.87 -18.41 -32.23
CA VAL A 7 -27.43 -17.67 -31.13
C VAL A 7 -27.78 -18.68 -30.06
N ALA A 8 -27.17 -18.55 -28.89
CA ALA A 8 -27.65 -19.24 -27.67
C ALA A 8 -28.03 -18.18 -26.66
N ALA A 9 -29.33 -17.96 -26.57
CA ALA A 9 -30.00 -17.32 -25.45
C ALA A 9 -30.26 -18.38 -24.38
N LEU A 10 -30.29 -17.97 -23.14
CA LEU A 10 -30.98 -18.52 -21.98
C LEU A 10 -30.13 -18.23 -20.73
N VAL A 11 -30.61 -17.90 -19.53
CA VAL A 11 -31.94 -17.81 -18.90
C VAL A 11 -31.80 -16.93 -17.68
N LEU A 12 -32.79 -16.14 -17.39
CA LEU A 12 -33.01 -15.46 -16.12
C LEU A 12 -33.22 -16.49 -15.01
N SER A 13 -32.62 -16.26 -13.87
CA SER A 13 -33.14 -16.77 -12.60
C SER A 13 -33.13 -15.62 -11.60
N ALA A 14 -34.36 -15.11 -11.41
CA ALA A 14 -34.77 -14.31 -10.28
C ALA A 14 -35.11 -15.24 -9.12
N CYS A 15 -35.00 -14.70 -7.95
CA CYS A 15 -35.66 -15.03 -6.69
C CYS A 15 -34.72 -15.23 -5.52
N GLY A 16 -34.95 -14.41 -4.53
CA GLY A 16 -34.73 -14.66 -3.16
C GLY A 16 -34.69 -13.41 -2.30
N ALA A 17 -35.84 -12.73 -2.16
CA ALA A 17 -36.07 -11.81 -1.04
C ALA A 17 -36.22 -12.64 0.24
N ASP A 18 -35.48 -12.35 1.26
CA ASP A 18 -35.81 -12.77 2.62
C ASP A 18 -35.65 -11.58 3.55
N GLU A 19 -36.79 -10.94 3.73
CA GLU A 19 -37.05 -10.00 4.81
C GLU A 19 -37.12 -10.79 6.12
N ARG A 20 -36.18 -10.58 7.01
CA ARG A 20 -36.40 -10.84 8.43
C ARG A 20 -36.30 -9.55 9.21
N ARG A 21 -37.47 -8.94 9.25
CA ARG A 21 -37.92 -8.02 10.28
C ARG A 21 -37.83 -8.74 11.63
N SER A 22 -37.03 -8.24 12.54
CA SER A 22 -37.10 -8.60 13.95
C SER A 22 -37.34 -7.32 14.75
N GLU A 23 -38.61 -7.09 14.99
CA GLU A 23 -39.09 -6.20 16.05
C GLU A 23 -38.82 -6.87 17.40
N GLY A 24 -38.25 -6.16 18.29
CA GLY A 24 -38.04 -6.53 19.70
C GLY A 24 -37.81 -5.27 20.51
N ALA A 25 -38.88 -4.63 20.80
CA ALA A 25 -39.50 -4.27 22.08
C ALA A 25 -38.55 -3.69 23.13
N ALA A 26 -38.88 -2.46 23.44
CA ALA A 26 -38.60 -1.61 24.58
C ALA A 26 -38.35 -2.30 25.92
N THR A 27 -37.40 -1.76 26.69
CA THR A 27 -37.56 -1.60 28.12
C THR A 27 -36.79 -0.37 28.58
N GLN A 28 -37.52 0.63 28.94
CA GLN A 28 -37.07 1.76 29.74
C GLN A 28 -36.75 1.26 31.15
N ALA A 29 -35.62 1.62 31.66
CA ALA A 29 -35.40 1.68 33.09
C ALA A 29 -34.67 3.01 33.38
N GLU A 30 -35.49 3.95 33.77
CA GLU A 30 -35.10 5.14 34.52
C GLU A 30 -34.43 4.71 35.83
N ILE A 31 -33.24 5.14 36.05
CA ILE A 31 -32.70 5.25 37.40
C ILE A 31 -32.01 6.62 37.49
N GLU A 32 -32.77 7.55 38.04
CA GLU A 32 -32.21 8.71 38.71
C GLU A 32 -31.31 8.28 39.84
N ASN A 33 -30.05 8.58 39.75
CA ASN A 33 -29.22 8.65 40.96
C ASN A 33 -28.37 9.92 40.92
N SER A 34 -28.97 10.91 41.54
CA SER A 34 -28.34 12.18 41.91
C SER A 34 -27.29 11.88 42.97
N ALA A 35 -26.04 11.93 42.63
CA ALA A 35 -24.95 11.95 43.61
C ALA A 35 -23.93 13.05 43.25
N ALA A 36 -23.82 13.95 44.15
CA ALA A 36 -22.96 15.13 44.09
C ALA A 36 -21.52 14.83 43.72
N THR A 37 -21.03 15.49 42.69
CA THR A 37 -19.64 15.48 42.25
C THR A 37 -18.82 16.42 43.15
N PRO A 38 -17.75 15.92 43.80
CA PRO A 38 -16.76 16.84 44.40
C PRO A 38 -15.93 17.47 43.27
N LEU A 39 -15.78 18.78 43.31
CA LEU A 39 -14.88 19.55 42.45
C LEU A 39 -13.45 18.99 42.54
N PRO A 40 -12.80 18.66 41.42
CA PRO A 40 -11.37 18.40 41.43
C PRO A 40 -10.61 19.73 41.66
N ALA A 41 -9.65 19.67 42.57
CA ALA A 41 -8.71 20.74 42.84
C ALA A 41 -7.91 21.14 41.61
N PRO A 42 -7.52 22.42 41.44
CA PRO A 42 -6.75 22.88 40.28
C PRO A 42 -5.37 22.22 40.29
N VAL A 43 -5.10 21.42 39.25
CA VAL A 43 -3.78 20.85 38.97
C VAL A 43 -2.87 22.00 38.51
N PRO A 44 -1.68 22.18 39.10
CA PRO A 44 -0.75 23.20 38.62
C PRO A 44 -0.29 22.86 37.18
N PRO A 45 -0.10 23.89 36.34
CA PRO A 45 0.31 23.70 34.97
C PRO A 45 1.69 23.02 34.94
N ARG A 46 1.70 21.81 34.42
CA ARG A 46 2.93 21.05 34.13
C ARG A 46 3.65 21.77 32.99
N ALA A 47 4.87 22.25 33.26
CA ALA A 47 5.72 22.85 32.25
C ALA A 47 5.88 21.87 31.07
N PRO A 48 5.81 22.36 29.84
CA PRO A 48 6.04 21.53 28.67
C PRO A 48 7.49 21.03 28.71
N SER A 49 7.65 19.71 28.79
CA SER A 49 8.95 19.08 28.54
C SER A 49 9.39 19.43 27.12
N PRO A 50 10.65 19.81 26.90
CA PRO A 50 11.13 20.06 25.56
C PRO A 50 11.00 18.76 24.74
N THR A 51 10.15 18.81 23.74
CA THR A 51 10.05 17.79 22.71
C THR A 51 11.42 17.70 22.03
N PRO A 52 12.07 16.53 22.00
CA PRO A 52 13.28 16.38 21.20
C PRO A 52 12.94 16.71 19.76
N THR A 53 13.50 17.79 19.26
CA THR A 53 13.48 18.13 17.84
C THR A 53 14.12 16.95 17.10
N PRO A 54 13.42 16.28 16.18
CA PRO A 54 14.06 15.29 15.34
C PRO A 54 15.13 16.02 14.53
N THR A 55 16.37 15.76 14.85
CA THR A 55 17.50 16.15 13.99
C THR A 55 17.23 15.50 12.65
N PRO A 56 17.07 16.27 11.55
CA PRO A 56 16.99 15.66 10.23
C PRO A 56 18.33 14.99 9.99
N SER A 57 18.35 13.66 10.10
CA SER A 57 19.44 12.87 9.59
C SER A 57 19.42 13.11 8.08
N ALA A 58 20.26 14.04 7.63
CA ALA A 58 20.52 14.23 6.23
C ALA A 58 21.22 12.95 5.75
N THR A 59 20.42 11.95 5.43
CA THR A 59 20.87 10.82 4.63
C THR A 59 21.30 11.42 3.32
N ALA A 60 22.63 11.43 3.09
CA ALA A 60 23.19 11.82 1.81
C ALA A 60 22.47 11.02 0.74
N THR A 61 21.58 11.67 0.01
CA THR A 61 20.88 11.10 -1.13
C THR A 61 21.94 10.93 -2.22
N THR A 62 22.63 9.81 -2.19
CA THR A 62 23.42 9.38 -3.32
C THR A 62 22.44 9.14 -4.44
N THR A 63 22.41 10.02 -5.43
CA THR A 63 21.66 9.81 -6.67
C THR A 63 22.19 8.54 -7.32
N LEU A 64 21.49 7.43 -7.11
CA LEU A 64 21.83 6.17 -7.75
C LEU A 64 21.63 6.36 -9.25
N GLY A 65 22.62 6.01 -10.03
CA GLY A 65 22.52 6.06 -11.48
C GLY A 65 21.40 5.15 -11.98
N ALA A 66 20.81 5.46 -13.15
CA ALA A 66 19.75 4.67 -13.77
C ALA A 66 20.06 3.16 -13.78
N ASN A 67 21.32 2.82 -14.03
CA ASN A 67 21.79 1.44 -14.10
C ASN A 67 21.57 0.63 -12.82
N HIS A 68 21.49 1.30 -11.67
CA HIS A 68 21.21 0.62 -10.40
C HIS A 68 19.83 -0.03 -10.37
N TYR A 69 18.87 0.58 -11.00
CA TYR A 69 17.49 0.08 -11.02
C TYR A 69 17.24 -1.00 -12.04
N LEU A 70 18.03 -1.03 -13.12
CA LEU A 70 17.78 -1.93 -14.25
C LEU A 70 17.90 -3.40 -13.88
N GLY A 71 17.07 -4.23 -14.49
CA GLY A 71 17.06 -5.67 -14.33
C GLY A 71 15.85 -6.20 -13.57
N ARG A 72 16.00 -7.45 -13.16
CA ARG A 72 14.93 -8.20 -12.49
C ARG A 72 15.11 -8.19 -10.97
N TRP A 73 14.02 -7.93 -10.29
CA TRP A 73 13.88 -7.91 -8.85
C TRP A 73 12.78 -8.87 -8.45
N ILE A 74 12.96 -9.60 -7.36
CA ILE A 74 12.06 -10.65 -6.91
C ILE A 74 11.41 -10.23 -5.59
N GLY A 75 10.08 -10.29 -5.56
CA GLY A 75 9.28 -10.14 -4.36
C GLY A 75 8.96 -11.51 -3.72
N VAL A 76 7.97 -11.52 -2.86
CA VAL A 76 7.44 -12.74 -2.25
C VAL A 76 6.33 -13.34 -3.11
N GLU A 77 6.02 -14.63 -2.92
CA GLU A 77 4.85 -15.29 -3.51
C GLU A 77 4.72 -15.15 -5.04
N GLY A 78 5.84 -15.10 -5.76
CA GLY A 78 5.85 -14.93 -7.21
C GLY A 78 5.77 -13.50 -7.69
N MET A 79 5.69 -12.52 -6.80
CA MET A 79 5.81 -11.09 -7.15
C MET A 79 7.17 -10.83 -7.78
N TYR A 80 7.18 -9.95 -8.75
CA TYR A 80 8.41 -9.53 -9.42
C TYR A 80 8.30 -8.09 -9.93
N LEU A 81 9.45 -7.50 -10.14
CA LEU A 81 9.60 -6.24 -10.84
C LEU A 81 10.73 -6.39 -11.86
N ASN A 82 10.46 -6.03 -13.10
CA ASN A 82 11.45 -5.96 -14.16
C ASN A 82 11.57 -4.51 -14.63
N VAL A 83 12.75 -3.93 -14.46
CA VAL A 83 13.03 -2.53 -14.82
C VAL A 83 13.87 -2.52 -16.09
N THR A 84 13.36 -1.91 -17.13
CA THR A 84 14.07 -1.72 -18.40
C THR A 84 14.11 -0.24 -18.75
N ASP A 85 15.15 0.17 -19.45
CA ASP A 85 15.35 1.55 -19.89
C ASP A 85 14.92 1.69 -21.34
N PRO A 86 13.74 2.25 -21.61
CA PRO A 86 13.29 2.47 -23.00
C PRO A 86 13.94 3.69 -23.64
N ALA A 87 14.24 4.77 -22.91
CA ALA A 87 14.98 5.97 -23.36
C ALA A 87 15.09 7.07 -22.29
N GLN A 88 16.23 7.76 -22.26
CA GLN A 88 16.46 9.13 -21.74
C GLN A 88 15.77 9.51 -20.40
N GLY A 89 16.02 8.75 -19.33
CA GLY A 89 15.55 9.10 -17.98
C GLY A 89 14.16 8.58 -17.62
N GLU A 90 13.51 7.91 -18.55
CA GLU A 90 12.32 7.12 -18.28
C GLU A 90 12.69 5.64 -18.20
N VAL A 91 11.99 4.91 -17.38
CA VAL A 91 12.12 3.45 -17.25
C VAL A 91 10.77 2.80 -17.44
N ARG A 92 10.80 1.60 -17.98
CA ARG A 92 9.63 0.74 -18.03
C ARG A 92 9.66 -0.21 -16.85
N LEU A 93 8.58 -0.22 -16.10
CA LEU A 93 8.34 -1.09 -14.96
C LEU A 93 7.32 -2.14 -15.37
N GLU A 94 7.73 -3.39 -15.46
CA GLU A 94 6.82 -4.52 -15.57
C GLU A 94 6.80 -5.23 -14.23
N MET A 95 5.66 -5.22 -13.56
CA MET A 95 5.57 -5.74 -12.21
C MET A 95 4.33 -6.59 -11.99
N GLN A 96 4.49 -7.61 -11.18
CA GLN A 96 3.43 -8.26 -10.45
C GLN A 96 3.55 -7.84 -8.99
N TYR A 97 2.57 -7.09 -8.50
CA TYR A 97 2.64 -6.43 -7.19
C TYR A 97 1.74 -7.05 -6.14
N ASP A 98 0.93 -8.01 -6.54
CA ASP A 98 0.22 -8.96 -5.68
C ASP A 98 -0.09 -10.25 -6.49
N LEU A 99 -0.83 -11.18 -5.91
CA LEU A 99 -1.10 -12.49 -6.51
C LEU A 99 -1.93 -12.40 -7.81
N ASP A 100 -2.80 -11.40 -7.90
CA ASP A 100 -3.78 -11.29 -8.98
C ASP A 100 -3.49 -10.14 -9.95
N ASN A 101 -2.66 -9.19 -9.54
CA ASN A 101 -2.46 -7.95 -10.25
C ASN A 101 -1.02 -7.81 -10.80
N LYS A 102 -0.96 -7.58 -12.09
CA LYS A 102 0.28 -7.27 -12.80
C LYS A 102 0.03 -6.19 -13.84
N GLY A 103 1.08 -5.47 -14.19
CA GLY A 103 0.98 -4.42 -15.19
C GLY A 103 2.32 -3.88 -15.64
N SER A 104 2.28 -3.05 -16.67
CA SER A 104 3.42 -2.29 -17.16
C SER A 104 3.15 -0.81 -16.97
N TYR A 105 4.13 -0.10 -16.41
CA TYR A 105 4.06 1.31 -16.08
C TYR A 105 5.30 2.02 -16.62
N THR A 106 5.17 3.32 -16.88
CA THR A 106 6.31 4.18 -17.16
C THR A 106 6.68 4.92 -15.89
N GLY A 107 7.95 4.91 -15.54
CA GLY A 107 8.48 5.61 -14.38
C GLY A 107 9.54 6.62 -14.77
N THR A 108 9.66 7.68 -13.98
CA THR A 108 10.72 8.69 -14.11
C THR A 108 11.71 8.53 -12.96
N ILE A 109 12.99 8.47 -13.28
CA ILE A 109 14.06 8.42 -12.28
C ILE A 109 14.19 9.78 -11.61
N THR A 110 14.15 9.77 -10.29
CA THR A 110 14.33 10.95 -9.44
C THR A 110 15.47 10.69 -8.44
N PRO A 111 15.97 11.71 -7.74
CA PRO A 111 16.97 11.50 -6.69
C PRO A 111 16.51 10.56 -5.57
N GLU A 112 15.20 10.42 -5.37
CA GLU A 112 14.61 9.63 -4.29
C GLU A 112 14.25 8.20 -4.71
N GLY A 113 14.27 7.91 -6.01
CA GLY A 113 13.86 6.63 -6.59
C GLY A 113 13.16 6.79 -7.93
N ILE A 114 12.34 5.84 -8.29
CA ILE A 114 11.54 5.88 -9.53
C ILE A 114 10.11 6.28 -9.19
N ARG A 115 9.66 7.40 -9.71
CA ARG A 115 8.26 7.85 -9.60
C ARG A 115 7.45 7.29 -10.75
N PHE A 116 6.31 6.71 -10.47
CA PHE A 116 5.39 6.15 -11.47
C PHE A 116 3.94 6.29 -11.02
N GLU A 117 3.02 6.07 -11.95
CA GLU A 117 1.58 6.11 -11.66
C GLU A 117 0.98 4.71 -11.82
N ARG A 118 0.17 4.30 -10.85
CA ARG A 118 -0.59 3.05 -10.88
C ARG A 118 -1.97 3.28 -10.31
N SER A 119 -3.00 2.91 -11.07
CA SER A 119 -4.42 3.06 -10.66
C SER A 119 -4.81 4.49 -10.26
N GLY A 120 -4.22 5.51 -10.89
CA GLY A 120 -4.48 6.92 -10.57
C GLY A 120 -3.73 7.45 -9.33
N GLU A 121 -2.87 6.64 -8.74
CA GLU A 121 -2.02 7.03 -7.61
C GLU A 121 -0.57 7.20 -8.04
N THR A 122 0.05 8.30 -7.65
CA THR A 122 1.48 8.50 -7.84
C THR A 122 2.25 7.78 -6.75
N LEU A 123 3.07 6.83 -7.14
CA LEU A 123 3.87 5.98 -6.28
C LEU A 123 5.37 6.26 -6.47
N LEU A 124 6.16 5.90 -5.48
CA LEU A 124 7.60 6.03 -5.51
C LEU A 124 8.27 4.72 -5.11
N LEU A 125 9.01 4.15 -6.03
CA LEU A 125 9.83 2.97 -5.82
C LEU A 125 11.21 3.41 -5.31
N ARG A 126 11.50 3.16 -4.04
CA ARG A 126 12.71 3.63 -3.36
C ARG A 126 13.72 2.51 -3.16
N PRO A 127 15.01 2.81 -3.29
CA PRO A 127 16.05 1.91 -2.80
C PRO A 127 15.91 1.67 -1.30
N SER A 128 16.09 0.43 -0.89
CA SER A 128 15.89 0.01 0.50
C SER A 128 16.69 -1.27 0.80
N ASP A 129 16.54 -1.75 2.00
CA ASP A 129 16.87 -3.13 2.36
C ASP A 129 15.61 -3.98 2.53
N GLY A 130 15.81 -5.27 2.76
CA GLY A 130 14.71 -6.20 2.92
C GLY A 130 13.86 -5.95 4.17
N ASP A 131 14.45 -5.41 5.20
CA ASP A 131 13.74 -5.10 6.46
C ASP A 131 12.75 -3.95 6.25
N ALA A 132 13.13 -2.94 5.46
CA ALA A 132 12.28 -1.81 5.11
C ALA A 132 11.07 -2.19 4.24
N THR A 133 11.10 -3.34 3.56
CA THR A 133 9.95 -3.83 2.78
C THR A 133 8.78 -4.25 3.66
N GLY A 134 9.02 -4.56 4.94
CA GLY A 134 8.04 -5.15 5.84
C GLY A 134 7.68 -6.61 5.51
N LEU A 135 8.39 -7.22 4.56
CA LEU A 135 8.17 -8.59 4.11
C LEU A 135 9.18 -9.54 4.77
N LYS A 136 8.70 -10.41 5.64
CA LYS A 136 9.52 -11.33 6.41
C LYS A 136 10.50 -12.15 5.57
N TRP A 137 10.09 -12.58 4.38
CA TRP A 137 10.91 -13.40 3.48
C TRP A 137 12.02 -12.62 2.77
N LEU A 138 11.97 -11.30 2.79
CA LEU A 138 13.01 -10.43 2.26
C LEU A 138 13.93 -9.87 3.34
N ALA A 139 13.60 -10.10 4.62
CA ALA A 139 14.39 -9.62 5.74
C ALA A 139 15.87 -10.02 5.61
N GLY A 140 16.77 -9.08 5.91
CA GLY A 140 18.22 -9.27 5.84
C GLY A 140 18.82 -9.07 4.44
N LYS A 141 18.04 -9.04 3.36
CA LYS A 141 18.53 -8.69 2.03
C LYS A 141 18.93 -7.21 1.99
N LYS A 142 19.93 -6.86 1.17
CA LYS A 142 20.53 -5.53 1.17
C LYS A 142 20.20 -4.69 -0.06
N ASP A 143 19.96 -5.33 -1.18
CA ASP A 143 19.66 -4.67 -2.44
C ASP A 143 18.17 -4.85 -2.78
N CYS A 144 17.36 -3.92 -2.32
CA CYS A 144 15.92 -3.97 -2.46
C CYS A 144 15.34 -2.64 -2.97
N LEU A 145 14.14 -2.74 -3.50
CA LEU A 145 13.31 -1.61 -3.91
C LEU A 145 11.94 -1.76 -3.24
N THR A 146 11.48 -0.71 -2.59
CA THR A 146 10.19 -0.72 -1.86
C THR A 146 9.27 0.37 -2.39
N VAL A 147 8.02 0.02 -2.67
CA VAL A 147 6.96 0.97 -3.01
C VAL A 147 6.25 1.42 -1.73
N LYS A 148 5.84 0.47 -0.91
CA LYS A 148 5.18 0.68 0.38
C LYS A 148 5.39 -0.55 1.27
N PRO A 149 5.13 -0.46 2.58
CA PRO A 149 5.17 -1.64 3.44
C PRO A 149 4.29 -2.77 2.89
N GLY A 150 4.88 -3.95 2.75
CA GLY A 150 4.23 -5.11 2.14
C GLY A 150 4.38 -5.20 0.61
N GLU A 151 4.98 -4.22 -0.04
CA GLU A 151 5.30 -4.25 -1.47
C GLU A 151 6.75 -3.89 -1.71
N GLY A 152 7.57 -4.90 -1.89
CA GLY A 152 9.00 -4.75 -2.10
C GLY A 152 9.60 -5.91 -2.88
N TYR A 153 10.75 -5.65 -3.48
CA TYR A 153 11.46 -6.55 -4.39
C TYR A 153 12.95 -6.45 -4.12
N CYS A 154 13.65 -7.58 -4.11
CA CYS A 154 15.09 -7.61 -3.85
C CYS A 154 15.83 -8.36 -4.96
N ARG A 155 17.12 -8.10 -5.06
CA ARG A 155 18.09 -8.92 -5.79
C ARG A 155 18.94 -9.73 -4.81
N ASP A 156 19.52 -10.82 -5.30
CA ASP A 156 20.56 -11.58 -4.62
C ASP A 156 21.93 -11.04 -4.96
#